data_47560903ea48507acd5e5d7229e09eda
#
_entry.id   47560903ea48507acd5e5d7229e09eda
#
_cell.length_a   1.000
_cell.length_b   1.000
_cell.length_c   1.000
_cell.angle_alpha   90.00
_cell.angle_beta   90.00
_cell.angle_gamma   90.00
#
_symmetry.space_group_name_H-M   'P 1'
#
loop_
_entity.id
_entity.type
_entity.pdbx_description
1 polymer ?
#
loop_
_entity_poly.entity_id
_entity_poly.type
_entity_poly.pdbx_seq_one_letter_code
_entity_poly.pdbx_strand_id
1 'polypeptide(L)'
;TVDITNNGNLITFIRDHLRFKDKLKEYGVNVKVSATTKDEFNKEHNEWVNTLESYENGVIVRNYPKMMIEEIEKPIIGNHIDYYPVLLMTSDHYNDESNHQKNCVRTYVESPNCFIVSIREGGIDGKERATVEFRYFKGRSPEKVQSLGRFNENLNSNWNYVLEEMGNRINGLSDKWVIELPKMKKIYPNGKFINRQAYWNQKRLVWDNTEEIKDDIFDFIP
;
A
#
# COMPACT_ATOMS: atom_id res chain seq x y z
N THR A 1 -19.56 -9.05 14.94
CA THR A 1 -21.02 -9.23 15.20
C THR A 1 -21.36 -8.51 16.49
N VAL A 2 -22.05 -7.38 16.38
CA VAL A 2 -22.55 -6.67 17.57
C VAL A 2 -23.77 -7.44 18.09
N ASP A 3 -23.71 -7.86 19.34
CA ASP A 3 -24.86 -8.51 20.00
C ASP A 3 -25.91 -7.46 20.36
N ILE A 4 -27.02 -7.42 19.61
CA ILE A 4 -28.07 -6.41 19.74
C ILE A 4 -29.14 -6.85 20.75
N THR A 5 -28.87 -7.85 21.59
CA THR A 5 -29.82 -8.30 22.60
C THR A 5 -30.07 -7.31 23.73
N ASN A 6 -29.27 -6.25 23.83
CA ASN A 6 -29.37 -5.20 24.83
C ASN A 6 -29.82 -3.87 24.16
N ASN A 7 -30.98 -3.33 24.54
CA ASN A 7 -31.56 -2.10 23.97
C ASN A 7 -30.58 -0.89 23.95
N GLY A 8 -29.65 -0.82 24.92
CA GLY A 8 -28.61 0.22 24.96
C GLY A 8 -27.62 0.09 23.80
N ASN A 9 -27.24 -1.13 23.42
CA ASN A 9 -26.33 -1.38 22.30
C ASN A 9 -26.97 -1.06 20.94
N LEU A 10 -28.27 -1.34 20.80
CA LEU A 10 -29.01 -1.03 19.57
C LEU A 10 -29.09 0.48 19.29
N ILE A 11 -29.39 1.29 20.33
CA ILE A 11 -29.46 2.75 20.20
C ILE A 11 -28.11 3.32 19.82
N THR A 12 -27.04 2.84 20.45
CA THR A 12 -25.67 3.28 20.14
C THR A 12 -25.30 2.92 18.70
N PHE A 13 -25.61 1.70 18.27
CA PHE A 13 -25.33 1.23 16.92
C PHE A 13 -26.09 2.02 15.84
N ILE A 14 -27.38 2.33 16.06
CA ILE A 14 -28.16 3.19 15.17
C ILE A 14 -27.58 4.61 15.11
N ARG A 15 -27.15 5.16 16.24
CA ARG A 15 -26.51 6.48 16.29
C ARG A 15 -25.22 6.52 15.49
N ASP A 16 -24.36 5.51 15.62
CA ASP A 16 -23.12 5.41 14.86
C ASP A 16 -23.40 5.27 13.37
N HIS A 17 -24.39 4.48 12.99
CA HIS A 17 -24.83 4.34 11.59
C HIS A 17 -25.26 5.69 10.97
N LEU A 18 -26.08 6.45 11.70
CA LEU A 18 -26.49 7.79 11.24
C LEU A 18 -25.31 8.77 11.16
N ARG A 19 -24.35 8.67 12.09
CA ARG A 19 -23.14 9.47 12.07
C ARG A 19 -22.28 9.18 10.83
N PHE A 20 -22.17 7.91 10.42
CA PHE A 20 -21.48 7.58 9.17
C PHE A 20 -22.17 8.13 7.94
N LYS A 21 -23.51 8.11 7.90
CA LYS A 21 -24.29 8.77 6.85
C LYS A 21 -23.96 10.27 6.73
N ASP A 22 -23.91 10.97 7.85
CA ASP A 22 -23.63 12.40 7.87
C ASP A 22 -22.18 12.66 7.39
N LYS A 23 -21.21 11.89 7.83
CA LYS A 23 -19.82 11.97 7.36
C LYS A 23 -19.69 11.68 5.86
N LEU A 24 -20.37 10.66 5.33
CA LEU A 24 -20.36 10.37 3.90
C LEU A 24 -20.93 11.52 3.10
N LYS A 25 -21.96 12.20 3.62
CA LYS A 25 -22.53 13.38 3.00
C LYS A 25 -21.53 14.54 2.92
N GLU A 26 -20.66 14.72 3.91
CA GLU A 26 -19.57 15.70 3.87
C GLU A 26 -18.62 15.46 2.70
N TYR A 27 -18.42 14.20 2.31
CA TYR A 27 -17.65 13.81 1.12
C TYR A 27 -18.46 13.83 -0.18
N GLY A 28 -19.74 14.29 -0.14
CA GLY A 28 -20.61 14.35 -1.32
C GLY A 28 -21.30 13.01 -1.65
N VAL A 29 -21.18 12.01 -0.77
CA VAL A 29 -21.80 10.68 -0.96
C VAL A 29 -23.17 10.65 -0.31
N ASN A 30 -24.22 10.58 -1.12
CA ASN A 30 -25.58 10.47 -0.65
C ASN A 30 -25.98 9.00 -0.49
N VAL A 31 -26.07 8.53 0.76
CA VAL A 31 -26.56 7.21 1.11
C VAL A 31 -27.94 7.31 1.76
N LYS A 32 -28.76 6.29 1.54
CA LYS A 32 -30.09 6.18 2.15
C LYS A 32 -30.15 4.95 3.05
N VAL A 33 -30.76 5.08 4.21
CA VAL A 33 -31.09 3.94 5.05
C VAL A 33 -32.16 3.14 4.32
N SER A 34 -31.84 1.91 3.95
CA SER A 34 -32.72 1.01 3.22
C SER A 34 -32.98 -0.29 3.96
N ALA A 35 -32.16 -0.59 4.95
CA ALA A 35 -32.25 -1.82 5.73
C ALA A 35 -33.54 -1.92 6.53
N THR A 36 -34.22 -3.06 6.41
CA THR A 36 -35.49 -3.41 7.12
C THR A 36 -35.30 -4.54 8.11
N THR A 37 -34.21 -5.30 7.97
CA THR A 37 -33.84 -6.39 8.86
C THR A 37 -32.49 -6.13 9.52
N LYS A 38 -32.19 -6.87 10.60
CA LYS A 38 -30.91 -6.79 11.31
C LYS A 38 -29.73 -7.11 10.38
N ASP A 39 -29.86 -8.12 9.55
CA ASP A 39 -28.77 -8.55 8.67
C ASP A 39 -28.51 -7.54 7.55
N GLU A 40 -29.58 -6.98 6.96
CA GLU A 40 -29.48 -5.88 6.00
C GLU A 40 -28.85 -4.64 6.63
N PHE A 41 -29.21 -4.32 7.87
CA PHE A 41 -28.64 -3.18 8.58
C PHE A 41 -27.14 -3.38 8.87
N ASN A 42 -26.72 -4.56 9.29
CA ASN A 42 -25.31 -4.89 9.49
C ASN A 42 -24.53 -4.80 8.18
N LYS A 43 -25.10 -5.29 7.07
CA LYS A 43 -24.49 -5.22 5.76
C LYS A 43 -24.33 -3.76 5.31
N GLU A 44 -25.40 -2.98 5.36
CA GLU A 44 -25.41 -1.56 5.02
C GLU A 44 -24.40 -0.76 5.88
N HIS A 45 -24.36 -1.04 7.19
CA HIS A 45 -23.39 -0.42 8.09
C HIS A 45 -21.94 -0.71 7.68
N ASN A 46 -21.61 -1.96 7.41
CA ASN A 46 -20.27 -2.35 6.99
C ASN A 46 -19.89 -1.73 5.63
N GLU A 47 -20.82 -1.65 4.69
CA GLU A 47 -20.61 -0.98 3.39
C GLU A 47 -20.30 0.51 3.59
N TRP A 48 -21.02 1.19 4.49
CA TRP A 48 -20.78 2.61 4.78
C TRP A 48 -19.46 2.84 5.50
N VAL A 49 -19.09 1.97 6.45
CA VAL A 49 -17.76 2.02 7.11
C VAL A 49 -16.66 1.88 6.08
N ASN A 50 -16.71 0.87 5.22
CA ASN A 50 -15.70 0.64 4.19
C ASN A 50 -15.63 1.82 3.20
N THR A 51 -16.79 2.37 2.83
CA THR A 51 -16.87 3.54 1.95
C THR A 51 -16.22 4.74 2.62
N LEU A 52 -16.58 5.03 3.88
CA LEU A 52 -15.99 6.13 4.65
C LEU A 52 -14.47 5.98 4.79
N GLU A 53 -14.00 4.80 5.13
CA GLU A 53 -12.57 4.51 5.21
C GLU A 53 -11.85 4.78 3.88
N SER A 54 -12.47 4.44 2.75
CA SER A 54 -11.90 4.73 1.44
C SER A 54 -11.80 6.22 1.17
N TYR A 55 -12.79 7.02 1.60
CA TYR A 55 -12.77 8.48 1.48
C TYR A 55 -11.78 9.15 2.44
N GLU A 56 -11.65 8.64 3.67
CA GLU A 56 -10.70 9.17 4.65
C GLU A 56 -9.26 8.77 4.30
N ASN A 57 -9.05 7.55 3.85
CA ASN A 57 -7.71 7.02 3.57
C ASN A 57 -7.26 7.27 2.12
N GLY A 58 -8.19 7.30 1.16
CA GLY A 58 -7.88 7.42 -0.27
C GLY A 58 -7.08 6.23 -0.81
N VAL A 59 -6.82 6.24 -2.11
CA VAL A 59 -5.89 5.29 -2.75
C VAL A 59 -4.52 5.94 -2.86
N ILE A 60 -3.51 5.29 -2.32
CA ILE A 60 -2.14 5.79 -2.40
C ILE A 60 -1.47 5.15 -3.62
N VAL A 61 -0.85 5.99 -4.44
CA VAL A 61 0.00 5.59 -5.56
C VAL A 61 1.39 6.17 -5.32
N ARG A 62 2.40 5.29 -5.23
CA ARG A 62 3.80 5.67 -5.14
C ARG A 62 4.38 5.74 -6.55
N ASN A 63 5.07 6.82 -6.85
CA ASN A 63 5.68 7.04 -8.15
C ASN A 63 7.18 6.76 -8.06
N TYR A 64 7.65 5.92 -8.98
CA TYR A 64 9.07 5.58 -9.13
C TYR A 64 9.52 5.85 -10.57
N PRO A 65 10.80 6.17 -10.79
CA PRO A 65 11.33 6.30 -12.14
C PRO A 65 11.10 5.01 -12.96
N LYS A 66 10.70 5.16 -14.22
CA LYS A 66 10.43 4.01 -15.11
C LYS A 66 11.61 3.03 -15.15
N MET A 67 12.83 3.55 -15.25
CA MET A 67 14.05 2.73 -15.27
C MET A 67 14.22 1.92 -13.97
N MET A 68 13.81 2.47 -12.81
CA MET A 68 13.83 1.76 -11.54
C MET A 68 12.86 0.58 -11.55
N ILE A 69 11.63 0.81 -12.04
CA ILE A 69 10.61 -0.24 -12.15
C ILE A 69 11.11 -1.35 -13.07
N GLU A 70 11.53 -0.99 -14.29
CA GLU A 70 12.01 -1.94 -15.29
C GLU A 70 13.21 -2.77 -14.82
N GLU A 71 14.14 -2.20 -14.06
CA GLU A 71 15.29 -2.92 -13.54
C GLU A 71 14.94 -3.84 -12.39
N ILE A 72 14.10 -3.36 -11.44
CA ILE A 72 13.67 -4.15 -10.28
C ILE A 72 12.83 -5.34 -10.74
N GLU A 73 11.89 -5.13 -11.66
CA GLU A 73 10.90 -6.14 -12.06
C GLU A 73 11.42 -7.13 -13.12
N LYS A 74 12.66 -7.00 -13.59
CA LYS A 74 13.25 -8.05 -14.42
C LYS A 74 13.23 -9.40 -13.71
N PRO A 75 12.80 -10.48 -14.36
CA PRO A 75 12.90 -11.81 -13.79
C PRO A 75 14.32 -12.15 -13.32
N ILE A 76 14.42 -12.88 -12.25
CA ILE A 76 15.69 -13.47 -11.77
C ILE A 76 15.66 -14.94 -12.16
N ILE A 77 16.51 -15.30 -13.10
CA ILE A 77 16.57 -16.65 -13.64
C ILE A 77 17.29 -17.57 -12.64
N GLY A 78 16.58 -18.54 -12.14
CA GLY A 78 17.13 -19.56 -11.27
C GLY A 78 17.48 -20.85 -12.01
N ASN A 79 18.17 -21.76 -11.34
CA ASN A 79 18.58 -23.03 -11.94
C ASN A 79 17.40 -23.98 -12.24
N HIS A 80 16.34 -23.89 -11.42
CA HIS A 80 15.17 -24.79 -11.51
C HIS A 80 13.85 -24.03 -11.60
N ILE A 81 13.81 -22.79 -11.10
CA ILE A 81 12.64 -21.97 -11.07
C ILE A 81 13.03 -20.50 -11.17
N ASP A 82 12.23 -19.72 -11.89
CA ASP A 82 12.43 -18.29 -12.04
C ASP A 82 11.67 -17.51 -10.97
N TYR A 83 12.18 -16.33 -10.64
CA TYR A 83 11.60 -15.45 -9.66
C TYR A 83 11.20 -14.14 -10.31
N TYR A 84 10.04 -13.63 -9.92
CA TYR A 84 9.41 -12.45 -10.51
C TYR A 84 9.25 -11.36 -9.45
N PRO A 85 10.20 -10.42 -9.38
CA PRO A 85 10.08 -9.28 -8.47
C PRO A 85 8.96 -8.34 -8.92
N VAL A 86 8.20 -7.82 -7.97
CA VAL A 86 7.14 -6.83 -8.16
C VAL A 86 7.36 -5.68 -7.19
N LEU A 87 7.58 -4.49 -7.70
CA LEU A 87 7.69 -3.28 -6.89
C LEU A 87 6.29 -2.85 -6.42
N LEU A 88 6.05 -2.80 -5.12
CA LEU A 88 4.74 -2.42 -4.60
C LEU A 88 4.54 -0.91 -4.72
N MET A 89 3.58 -0.50 -5.54
CA MET A 89 3.36 0.91 -5.88
C MET A 89 2.03 1.47 -5.36
N THR A 90 1.02 0.64 -5.14
CA THR A 90 -0.32 1.12 -4.77
C THR A 90 -0.80 0.50 -3.47
N SER A 91 -1.77 1.15 -2.81
CA SER A 91 -2.44 0.59 -1.63
C SER A 91 -2.93 -0.83 -1.88
N ASP A 92 -3.43 -1.13 -3.10
CA ASP A 92 -3.92 -2.46 -3.45
C ASP A 92 -2.80 -3.48 -3.52
N HIS A 93 -1.63 -3.11 -4.10
CA HIS A 93 -0.45 -3.98 -4.10
C HIS A 93 -0.01 -4.32 -2.67
N TYR A 94 0.03 -3.31 -1.78
CA TYR A 94 0.42 -3.49 -0.38
C TYR A 94 -0.60 -4.33 0.39
N ASN A 95 -1.89 -4.15 0.13
CA ASN A 95 -2.98 -4.93 0.74
C ASN A 95 -2.95 -6.39 0.26
N ASP A 96 -2.79 -6.64 -1.06
CA ASP A 96 -2.68 -7.98 -1.62
C ASP A 96 -1.48 -8.73 -0.99
N GLU A 97 -0.32 -8.10 -0.98
CA GLU A 97 0.88 -8.68 -0.38
C GLU A 97 0.69 -8.98 1.11
N SER A 98 0.13 -8.04 1.88
CA SER A 98 -0.14 -8.22 3.30
C SER A 98 -1.12 -9.38 3.56
N ASN A 99 -2.17 -9.47 2.76
CA ASN A 99 -3.16 -10.54 2.87
C ASN A 99 -2.60 -11.90 2.50
N HIS A 100 -1.75 -11.96 1.46
CA HIS A 100 -1.10 -13.18 1.01
C HIS A 100 -0.06 -13.67 2.03
N GLN A 101 0.82 -12.77 2.45
CA GLN A 101 1.91 -13.06 3.37
C GLN A 101 1.49 -13.11 4.85
N LYS A 102 0.26 -12.67 5.18
CA LYS A 102 -0.21 -12.60 6.57
C LYS A 102 0.72 -11.79 7.47
N ASN A 103 1.17 -10.63 6.97
CA ASN A 103 2.06 -9.71 7.64
C ASN A 103 1.51 -8.28 7.64
N CYS A 104 2.25 -7.33 8.23
CA CYS A 104 1.83 -5.93 8.36
C CYS A 104 2.33 -5.02 7.23
N VAL A 105 2.76 -5.55 6.08
CA VAL A 105 3.39 -4.76 5.02
C VAL A 105 2.48 -3.64 4.48
N ARG A 106 1.16 -3.78 4.58
CA ARG A 106 0.20 -2.72 4.19
C ARG A 106 0.45 -1.38 4.89
N THR A 107 1.04 -1.38 6.09
CA THR A 107 1.31 -0.15 6.84
C THR A 107 2.49 0.65 6.28
N TYR A 108 3.27 0.06 5.37
CA TYR A 108 4.43 0.72 4.77
C TYR A 108 4.08 1.59 3.55
N VAL A 109 2.86 1.51 3.02
CA VAL A 109 2.47 2.28 1.83
C VAL A 109 2.64 3.80 2.02
N GLU A 110 2.41 4.31 3.24
CA GLU A 110 2.61 5.72 3.59
C GLU A 110 4.03 6.04 4.08
N SER A 111 4.91 5.05 4.25
CA SER A 111 6.27 5.29 4.75
C SER A 111 7.17 5.90 3.68
N PRO A 112 7.72 7.12 3.87
CA PRO A 112 8.70 7.65 2.93
C PRO A 112 10.06 6.97 3.03
N ASN A 113 10.32 6.22 4.12
CA ASN A 113 11.65 5.73 4.44
C ASN A 113 12.05 4.46 3.68
N CYS A 114 11.10 3.79 3.04
CA CYS A 114 11.37 2.52 2.37
C CYS A 114 10.52 2.33 1.12
N PHE A 115 10.90 1.33 0.34
CA PHE A 115 10.06 0.70 -0.67
C PHE A 115 10.09 -0.81 -0.49
N ILE A 116 9.06 -1.47 -0.97
CA ILE A 116 8.86 -2.91 -0.81
C ILE A 116 8.87 -3.58 -2.17
N VAL A 117 9.61 -4.68 -2.26
CA VAL A 117 9.60 -5.57 -3.42
C VAL A 117 9.04 -6.93 -2.97
N SER A 118 7.98 -7.39 -3.63
CA SER A 118 7.48 -8.77 -3.51
C SER A 118 8.17 -9.62 -4.55
N ILE A 119 8.97 -10.59 -4.15
CA ILE A 119 9.61 -11.53 -5.08
C ILE A 119 8.79 -12.81 -5.08
N ARG A 120 8.31 -13.23 -6.24
CA ARG A 120 7.36 -14.32 -6.42
C ARG A 120 8.00 -15.46 -7.18
N GLU A 121 7.87 -16.68 -6.66
CA GLU A 121 8.47 -17.88 -7.24
C GLU A 121 7.56 -18.45 -8.33
N GLY A 122 8.11 -18.76 -9.51
CA GLY A 122 7.44 -19.46 -10.60
C GLY A 122 6.47 -18.64 -11.43
N GLY A 123 6.30 -17.35 -11.14
CA GLY A 123 5.41 -16.46 -11.91
C GLY A 123 4.94 -15.25 -11.14
N ILE A 124 4.34 -14.28 -11.84
CA ILE A 124 3.82 -13.05 -11.25
C ILE A 124 2.71 -13.31 -10.22
N ASP A 125 2.00 -14.43 -10.35
CA ASP A 125 0.96 -14.89 -9.42
C ASP A 125 1.46 -16.01 -8.48
N GLY A 126 2.78 -16.16 -8.38
CA GLY A 126 3.41 -17.19 -7.57
C GLY A 126 2.95 -17.14 -6.11
N LYS A 127 2.71 -18.34 -5.54
CA LYS A 127 2.21 -18.47 -4.16
C LYS A 127 3.32 -18.33 -3.14
N GLU A 128 4.50 -18.84 -3.45
CA GLU A 128 5.67 -18.64 -2.60
C GLU A 128 6.27 -17.27 -2.91
N ARG A 129 6.37 -16.44 -1.88
CA ARG A 129 6.81 -15.05 -2.01
C ARG A 129 7.78 -14.67 -0.89
N ALA A 130 8.71 -13.80 -1.22
CA ALA A 130 9.52 -13.08 -0.26
C ALA A 130 9.16 -11.60 -0.31
N THR A 131 8.77 -11.03 0.83
CA THR A 131 8.57 -9.59 1.00
C THR A 131 9.88 -8.96 1.45
N VAL A 132 10.45 -8.08 0.64
CA VAL A 132 11.76 -7.46 0.87
C VAL A 132 11.61 -5.97 1.08
N GLU A 133 12.08 -5.47 2.24
CA GLU A 133 12.13 -4.05 2.55
C GLU A 133 13.51 -3.48 2.20
N PHE A 134 13.52 -2.47 1.34
CA PHE A 134 14.67 -1.61 1.09
C PHE A 134 14.45 -0.25 1.73
N ARG A 135 15.41 0.21 2.53
CA ARG A 135 15.32 1.49 3.24
C ARG A 135 16.27 2.51 2.66
N TYR A 136 15.78 3.74 2.53
CA TYR A 136 16.60 4.87 2.12
C TYR A 136 17.51 5.34 3.25
N PHE A 137 18.74 5.65 2.91
CA PHE A 137 19.71 6.27 3.81
C PHE A 137 20.29 7.51 3.17
N LYS A 138 20.51 8.57 3.96
CA LYS A 138 21.05 9.83 3.46
C LYS A 138 22.49 9.64 2.96
N GLY A 139 22.72 9.99 1.69
CA GLY A 139 24.05 9.99 1.08
C GLY A 139 24.60 8.63 0.67
N ARG A 140 23.75 7.58 0.62
CA ARG A 140 24.13 6.24 0.15
C ARG A 140 22.95 5.52 -0.50
N SER A 141 23.25 4.41 -1.16
CA SER A 141 22.23 3.51 -1.75
C SER A 141 21.23 3.02 -0.71
N PRO A 142 19.98 2.78 -1.11
CA PRO A 142 19.05 2.02 -0.26
C PRO A 142 19.60 0.64 0.04
N GLU A 143 19.39 0.19 1.26
CA GLU A 143 19.87 -1.10 1.72
C GLU A 143 18.70 -2.02 2.07
N LYS A 144 18.86 -3.31 1.80
CA LYS A 144 17.95 -4.33 2.29
C LYS A 144 18.05 -4.41 3.81
N VAL A 145 16.94 -4.13 4.49
CA VAL A 145 16.88 -4.20 5.96
C VAL A 145 16.14 -5.43 6.45
N GLN A 146 15.22 -5.95 5.64
CA GLN A 146 14.42 -7.11 6.01
C GLN A 146 14.00 -7.89 4.77
N SER A 147 13.95 -9.23 4.91
CA SER A 147 13.36 -10.13 3.92
C SER A 147 12.68 -11.28 4.64
N LEU A 148 11.38 -11.41 4.45
CA LEU A 148 10.54 -12.36 5.19
C LEU A 148 9.60 -13.10 4.25
N GLY A 149 9.31 -14.33 4.58
CA GLY A 149 8.27 -15.15 3.99
C GLY A 149 6.92 -14.93 4.67
N ARG A 150 6.00 -15.85 4.43
CA ARG A 150 4.67 -15.85 5.02
C ARG A 150 4.72 -15.91 6.54
N PHE A 151 3.80 -15.23 7.22
CA PHE A 151 3.76 -15.10 8.69
C PHE A 151 5.04 -14.51 9.32
N ASN A 152 5.82 -13.72 8.56
CA ASN A 152 7.13 -13.20 8.94
C ASN A 152 8.18 -14.30 9.23
N GLU A 153 8.03 -15.46 8.63
CA GLU A 153 9.01 -16.53 8.76
C GLU A 153 10.30 -16.19 8.00
N ASN A 154 11.40 -16.76 8.50
CA ASN A 154 12.67 -16.65 7.80
C ASN A 154 12.64 -17.43 6.49
N LEU A 155 13.20 -16.82 5.46
CA LEU A 155 13.37 -17.48 4.17
C LEU A 155 14.43 -18.59 4.25
N ASN A 156 14.22 -19.67 3.52
CA ASN A 156 15.21 -20.75 3.41
C ASN A 156 16.41 -20.31 2.54
N SER A 157 17.46 -21.14 2.51
CA SER A 157 18.70 -20.84 1.79
C SER A 157 18.55 -20.69 0.27
N ASN A 158 17.48 -21.22 -0.33
CA ASN A 158 17.23 -21.09 -1.77
C ASN A 158 16.98 -19.64 -2.19
N TRP A 159 16.53 -18.80 -1.26
CA TRP A 159 16.30 -17.39 -1.49
C TRP A 159 17.58 -16.53 -1.45
N ASN A 160 18.70 -17.04 -0.91
CA ASN A 160 19.92 -16.23 -0.72
C ASN A 160 20.41 -15.62 -2.03
N TYR A 161 20.49 -16.43 -3.10
CA TYR A 161 20.90 -15.95 -4.42
C TYR A 161 19.98 -14.84 -4.95
N VAL A 162 18.67 -15.04 -4.81
CA VAL A 162 17.65 -14.09 -5.27
C VAL A 162 17.74 -12.77 -4.54
N LEU A 163 17.94 -12.83 -3.22
CA LEU A 163 18.09 -11.64 -2.38
C LEU A 163 19.39 -10.88 -2.64
N GLU A 164 20.49 -11.60 -2.94
CA GLU A 164 21.76 -11.01 -3.33
C GLU A 164 21.63 -10.31 -4.70
N GLU A 165 21.05 -10.99 -5.69
CA GLU A 165 20.82 -10.43 -7.01
C GLU A 165 19.96 -9.15 -6.95
N MET A 166 18.90 -9.16 -6.14
CA MET A 166 18.08 -7.97 -5.93
C MET A 166 18.87 -6.83 -5.28
N GLY A 167 19.72 -7.12 -4.31
CA GLY A 167 20.64 -6.14 -3.71
C GLY A 167 21.58 -5.52 -4.74
N ASN A 168 22.16 -6.33 -5.63
CA ASN A 168 23.05 -5.88 -6.69
C ASN A 168 22.33 -4.95 -7.69
N ARG A 169 21.09 -5.26 -8.05
CA ARG A 169 20.26 -4.38 -8.92
C ARG A 169 20.04 -3.01 -8.28
N ILE A 170 19.67 -2.98 -6.99
CA ILE A 170 19.46 -1.72 -6.26
C ILE A 170 20.76 -0.90 -6.19
N ASN A 171 21.89 -1.52 -5.94
CA ASN A 171 23.19 -0.84 -5.95
C ASN A 171 23.50 -0.28 -7.35
N GLY A 172 23.32 -1.06 -8.41
CA GLY A 172 23.53 -0.62 -9.78
C GLY A 172 22.62 0.54 -10.22
N LEU A 173 21.39 0.60 -9.71
CA LEU A 173 20.48 1.73 -9.92
C LEU A 173 20.96 2.99 -9.18
N SER A 174 21.49 2.86 -7.99
CA SER A 174 22.04 3.97 -7.21
C SER A 174 23.27 4.58 -7.91
N ASP A 175 24.15 3.75 -8.43
CA ASP A 175 25.34 4.19 -9.16
C ASP A 175 24.98 4.98 -10.43
N LYS A 176 23.82 4.69 -11.02
CA LYS A 176 23.28 5.41 -12.18
C LYS A 176 22.43 6.63 -11.80
N TRP A 177 22.33 6.98 -10.53
CA TRP A 177 21.50 8.08 -10.01
C TRP A 177 20.00 7.94 -10.36
N VAL A 178 19.51 6.73 -10.53
CA VAL A 178 18.13 6.46 -10.92
C VAL A 178 17.20 6.41 -9.72
N ILE A 179 17.73 6.16 -8.52
CA ILE A 179 16.92 6.10 -7.31
C ILE A 179 16.66 7.51 -6.80
N GLU A 180 15.47 8.00 -7.08
CA GLU A 180 14.97 9.28 -6.57
C GLU A 180 14.32 9.10 -5.19
N LEU A 181 14.18 10.21 -4.45
CA LEU A 181 13.37 10.23 -3.24
C LEU A 181 11.91 9.92 -3.57
N PRO A 182 11.21 9.21 -2.69
CA PRO A 182 9.86 8.77 -2.98
C PRO A 182 8.91 9.94 -3.22
N LYS A 183 8.02 9.75 -4.19
CA LYS A 183 6.88 10.60 -4.47
C LYS A 183 5.61 9.76 -4.30
N MET A 184 4.55 10.35 -3.79
CA MET A 184 3.26 9.67 -3.74
C MET A 184 2.12 10.60 -4.13
N LYS A 185 1.08 10.00 -4.67
CA LYS A 185 -0.22 10.61 -4.92
C LYS A 185 -1.25 9.89 -4.07
N LYS A 186 -2.00 10.64 -3.26
CA LYS A 186 -3.15 10.10 -2.53
C LYS A 186 -4.41 10.58 -3.22
N ILE A 187 -5.22 9.64 -3.71
CA ILE A 187 -6.41 9.92 -4.53
C ILE A 187 -7.63 9.56 -3.71
N TYR A 188 -8.56 10.49 -3.58
CA TYR A 188 -9.82 10.28 -2.89
C TYR A 188 -10.93 9.94 -3.89
N PRO A 189 -11.97 9.18 -3.48
CA PRO A 189 -13.06 8.78 -4.38
C PRO A 189 -13.82 9.94 -5.03
N ASN A 190 -13.78 11.14 -4.44
CA ASN A 190 -14.38 12.37 -5.00
C ASN A 190 -13.52 13.03 -6.09
N GLY A 191 -12.44 12.38 -6.54
CA GLY A 191 -11.53 12.90 -7.55
C GLY A 191 -10.45 13.84 -7.02
N LYS A 192 -10.55 14.30 -5.79
CA LYS A 192 -9.48 15.11 -5.17
C LYS A 192 -8.22 14.28 -4.96
N PHE A 193 -7.07 14.91 -5.02
CA PHE A 193 -5.81 14.24 -4.74
C PHE A 193 -4.79 15.14 -4.07
N ILE A 194 -3.85 14.51 -3.36
CA ILE A 194 -2.70 15.16 -2.73
C ILE A 194 -1.44 14.55 -3.32
N ASN A 195 -0.54 15.38 -3.82
CA ASN A 195 0.80 14.97 -4.20
C ASN A 195 1.75 15.29 -3.05
N ARG A 196 2.63 14.34 -2.73
CA ARG A 196 3.68 14.51 -1.72
C ARG A 196 5.02 14.06 -2.27
N GLN A 197 6.06 14.80 -1.91
CA GLN A 197 7.45 14.41 -2.18
C GLN A 197 8.19 14.27 -0.85
N ALA A 198 8.99 13.20 -0.73
CA ALA A 198 9.80 13.02 0.46
C ALA A 198 11.02 13.93 0.42
N TYR A 199 11.46 14.41 1.60
CA TYR A 199 12.69 15.17 1.77
C TYR A 199 13.41 14.77 3.06
N TRP A 200 14.71 15.03 3.12
CA TRP A 200 15.51 14.74 4.30
C TRP A 200 15.34 15.81 5.39
N ASN A 201 14.68 15.43 6.49
CA ASN A 201 14.70 16.22 7.71
C ASN A 201 15.75 15.60 8.66
N GLN A 202 16.93 16.24 8.74
CA GLN A 202 18.12 15.69 9.42
C GLN A 202 18.51 14.30 8.89
N LYS A 203 18.26 13.24 9.66
CA LYS A 203 18.57 11.83 9.31
C LYS A 203 17.33 11.02 8.92
N ARG A 204 16.14 11.63 8.95
CA ARG A 204 14.87 10.95 8.62
C ARG A 204 14.29 11.50 7.33
N LEU A 205 13.76 10.60 6.54
CA LEU A 205 12.97 10.95 5.36
C LEU A 205 11.53 11.18 5.81
N VAL A 206 10.96 12.32 5.44
CA VAL A 206 9.58 12.70 5.79
C VAL A 206 8.87 13.20 4.53
N TRP A 207 7.54 13.11 4.51
CA TRP A 207 6.74 13.74 3.46
C TRP A 207 6.71 15.25 3.67
N ASP A 208 6.74 16.00 2.57
CA ASP A 208 6.41 17.42 2.61
C ASP A 208 4.95 17.62 3.08
N ASN A 209 4.72 18.70 3.80
CA ASN A 209 3.38 19.04 4.30
C ASN A 209 2.61 19.93 3.33
N THR A 210 3.07 20.09 2.10
CA THR A 210 2.38 20.87 1.07
C THR A 210 1.19 20.07 0.58
N GLU A 211 0.03 20.30 1.22
CA GLU A 211 -1.25 19.80 0.73
C GLU A 211 -1.71 20.69 -0.44
N GLU A 212 -1.28 20.35 -1.63
CA GLU A 212 -1.85 20.92 -2.84
C GLU A 212 -3.04 20.02 -3.25
N ILE A 213 -4.26 20.40 -2.81
CA ILE A 213 -5.48 19.73 -3.27
C ILE A 213 -5.75 20.24 -4.69
N LYS A 214 -5.54 19.38 -5.68
CA LYS A 214 -5.87 19.68 -7.08
C LYS A 214 -7.18 18.98 -7.47
N ASP A 215 -8.04 19.68 -8.19
CA ASP A 215 -9.31 19.14 -8.68
C ASP A 215 -9.21 18.58 -10.13
N ASP A 216 -8.02 18.54 -10.74
CA ASP A 216 -7.85 18.14 -12.14
C ASP A 216 -7.77 16.63 -12.34
N ILE A 217 -8.82 16.11 -12.94
CA ILE A 217 -9.03 14.67 -13.25
C ILE A 217 -8.33 14.24 -14.57
N PHE A 218 -7.77 15.15 -15.37
CA PHE A 218 -7.50 14.90 -16.79
C PHE A 218 -6.09 14.51 -17.20
N ASP A 219 -5.11 14.45 -16.31
CA ASP A 219 -3.70 14.17 -16.70
C ASP A 219 -3.21 12.75 -16.48
N PHE A 220 -4.09 11.76 -16.28
CA PHE A 220 -3.70 10.37 -16.12
C PHE A 220 -4.58 9.40 -16.92
N ILE A 221 -4.38 9.39 -18.23
CA ILE A 221 -4.64 8.21 -19.07
C ILE A 221 -3.30 7.84 -19.72
N PRO A 222 -2.79 6.61 -19.49
CA PRO A 222 -1.53 6.15 -20.07
C PRO A 222 -1.62 6.01 -21.58
#